data_3867b22db4eb96ce7775d36e41197a4b
#
_entry.id   3867b22db4eb96ce7775d36e41197a4b
#
_cell.length_a   1.000
_cell.length_b   1.000
_cell.length_c   1.000
_cell.angle_alpha   90.00
_cell.angle_beta   90.00
_cell.angle_gamma   90.00
#
_symmetry.space_group_name_H-M   'P 1'
#
loop_
_entity.id
_entity.type
_entity.pdbx_description
1 polymer ?
#
loop_
_entity_poly.entity_id
_entity_poly.type
_entity_poly.pdbx_seq_one_letter_code
_entity_poly.pdbx_strand_id
1 'polypeptide(L)'
;MRQFFNIIPGDDTCCILLYGDIGDSYGTVSSGQIARELLAAEAAYKSIDVRINSNGGEVYTGIAIFNALRNSKADIHIFVDGIAASMASVIALCGKPVQMSKYARLMLHSVSGGCYGNKNELKSVLAEIESLEDTLCQMYAAKLGQSAETIKSAYFDGEDHWLTADEALRLGLIDGIYDADPVPEDATAEQIYTIFNNRLAEPQKELNMNIEDLKKRPQFKDCVTEADVLSRIDQLEAKAAKADGLETENTSLKATVKKHEDAAEAASAAERKTLLDAAEGDGRINAETRPVYENLLKEHPEDGKKALEALTPKKRVVDDLGGGDPGKESPWEKRQREIRDKYNHK
;
A
#
# COMPACT_ATOMS: atom_id res chain seq x y z
N MET A 1 -4.03 4.12 -28.09
CA MET A 1 -3.83 2.85 -27.37
C MET A 1 -3.15 3.18 -26.04
N ARG A 2 -3.69 2.75 -24.91
CA ARG A 2 -2.96 2.84 -23.64
C ARG A 2 -1.83 1.82 -23.70
N GLN A 3 -0.60 2.25 -23.51
CA GLN A 3 0.57 1.38 -23.46
C GLN A 3 0.50 0.60 -22.15
N PHE A 4 0.36 -0.72 -22.24
CA PHE A 4 0.45 -1.61 -21.09
C PHE A 4 1.93 -1.95 -20.91
N PHE A 5 2.49 -1.68 -19.73
CA PHE A 5 3.92 -1.77 -19.49
C PHE A 5 4.46 -3.21 -19.43
N ASN A 6 3.57 -4.21 -19.19
CA ASN A 6 3.99 -5.60 -19.02
C ASN A 6 3.49 -6.55 -20.14
N ILE A 7 2.76 -6.05 -21.13
CA ILE A 7 2.32 -6.87 -22.27
C ILE A 7 3.30 -6.76 -23.43
N ILE A 8 3.80 -7.91 -23.86
CA ILE A 8 4.58 -8.06 -25.09
C ILE A 8 3.65 -8.70 -26.12
N PRO A 9 3.25 -7.97 -27.18
CA PRO A 9 2.36 -8.51 -28.19
C PRO A 9 3.09 -9.47 -29.14
N GLY A 10 2.49 -10.62 -29.39
CA GLY A 10 2.80 -11.53 -30.48
C GLY A 10 1.66 -11.60 -31.50
N ASP A 11 1.70 -12.50 -32.48
CA ASP A 11 0.64 -12.63 -33.50
C ASP A 11 -0.66 -13.20 -32.90
N ASP A 12 -0.62 -14.41 -32.34
CA ASP A 12 -1.76 -15.10 -31.70
C ASP A 12 -1.62 -15.20 -30.19
N THR A 13 -0.42 -15.02 -29.65
CA THR A 13 -0.06 -15.11 -28.23
C THR A 13 0.53 -13.79 -27.76
N CYS A 14 0.14 -13.32 -26.59
CA CYS A 14 0.85 -12.24 -25.93
C CYS A 14 1.56 -12.75 -24.68
N CYS A 15 2.52 -11.97 -24.18
CA CYS A 15 3.22 -12.26 -22.95
C CYS A 15 2.91 -11.18 -21.92
N ILE A 16 2.58 -11.58 -20.68
CA ILE A 16 2.46 -10.71 -19.52
C ILE A 16 3.65 -10.99 -18.60
N LEU A 17 4.40 -9.94 -18.25
CA LEU A 17 5.58 -10.06 -17.39
C LEU A 17 5.23 -9.74 -15.93
N LEU A 18 5.52 -10.68 -15.04
CA LEU A 18 5.51 -10.53 -13.59
C LEU A 18 6.97 -10.47 -13.10
N TYR A 19 7.68 -9.42 -13.49
CA TYR A 19 9.09 -9.22 -13.18
C TYR A 19 9.26 -8.13 -12.11
N GLY A 20 9.92 -8.46 -11.01
CA GLY A 20 10.11 -7.57 -9.87
C GLY A 20 9.24 -7.92 -8.67
N ASP A 21 9.24 -7.05 -7.65
CA ASP A 21 8.52 -7.28 -6.41
C ASP A 21 7.00 -7.11 -6.61
N ILE A 22 6.22 -7.92 -5.90
CA ILE A 22 4.75 -7.88 -5.93
C ILE A 22 4.28 -6.88 -4.88
N GLY A 23 3.43 -5.93 -5.31
CA GLY A 23 2.88 -4.92 -4.41
C GLY A 23 2.10 -3.86 -5.17
N ASP A 24 1.34 -3.01 -4.45
CA ASP A 24 0.60 -1.90 -5.06
C ASP A 24 1.34 -0.55 -4.94
N SER A 25 2.67 -0.59 -4.69
CA SER A 25 3.55 0.57 -4.64
C SER A 25 4.12 0.90 -6.02
N TYR A 26 4.71 2.11 -6.17
CA TYR A 26 5.36 2.51 -7.41
C TYR A 26 6.56 1.60 -7.74
N GLY A 27 6.62 1.14 -8.99
CA GLY A 27 7.70 0.27 -9.49
C GLY A 27 7.54 -1.22 -9.15
N THR A 28 6.40 -1.62 -8.58
CA THR A 28 6.08 -3.01 -8.25
C THR A 28 5.06 -3.60 -9.24
N VAL A 29 4.93 -4.92 -9.24
CA VAL A 29 3.89 -5.66 -9.99
C VAL A 29 2.56 -5.53 -9.23
N SER A 30 1.68 -4.64 -9.69
CA SER A 30 0.45 -4.34 -9.01
C SER A 30 -0.73 -5.19 -9.49
N SER A 31 -1.61 -5.57 -8.55
CA SER A 31 -2.79 -6.38 -8.85
C SER A 31 -3.75 -5.70 -9.83
N GLY A 32 -3.96 -4.40 -9.68
CA GLY A 32 -4.83 -3.62 -10.55
C GLY A 32 -4.30 -3.47 -11.97
N GLN A 33 -2.97 -3.42 -12.13
CA GLN A 33 -2.34 -3.38 -13.45
C GLN A 33 -2.48 -4.73 -14.14
N ILE A 34 -2.09 -5.82 -13.48
CA ILE A 34 -2.17 -7.18 -14.05
C ILE A 34 -3.61 -7.55 -14.41
N ALA A 35 -4.60 -7.20 -13.59
CA ALA A 35 -6.01 -7.45 -13.92
C ALA A 35 -6.44 -6.70 -15.20
N ARG A 36 -6.02 -5.44 -15.38
CA ARG A 36 -6.33 -4.69 -16.61
C ARG A 36 -5.61 -5.25 -17.85
N GLU A 37 -4.35 -5.64 -17.69
CA GLU A 37 -3.55 -6.23 -18.76
C GLU A 37 -4.13 -7.57 -19.18
N LEU A 38 -4.51 -8.41 -18.23
CA LEU A 38 -5.16 -9.69 -18.47
C LEU A 38 -6.47 -9.53 -19.25
N LEU A 39 -7.36 -8.62 -18.81
CA LEU A 39 -8.61 -8.35 -19.52
C LEU A 39 -8.39 -7.84 -20.95
N ALA A 40 -7.38 -7.00 -21.16
CA ALA A 40 -7.03 -6.52 -22.49
C ALA A 40 -6.44 -7.63 -23.37
N ALA A 41 -5.63 -8.50 -22.79
CA ALA A 41 -5.06 -9.65 -23.46
C ALA A 41 -6.12 -10.69 -23.85
N GLU A 42 -7.04 -11.01 -22.95
CA GLU A 42 -8.18 -11.92 -23.23
C GLU A 42 -9.05 -11.47 -24.41
N ALA A 43 -9.17 -10.16 -24.62
CA ALA A 43 -9.95 -9.60 -25.72
C ALA A 43 -9.23 -9.62 -27.06
N ALA A 44 -7.90 -9.73 -27.07
CA ALA A 44 -7.06 -9.51 -28.25
C ALA A 44 -6.30 -10.76 -28.73
N TYR A 45 -6.01 -11.70 -27.84
CA TYR A 45 -5.14 -12.85 -28.11
C TYR A 45 -5.81 -14.17 -27.79
N LYS A 46 -5.39 -15.25 -28.46
CA LYS A 46 -5.89 -16.61 -28.23
C LYS A 46 -5.25 -17.26 -27.03
N SER A 47 -3.97 -16.98 -26.82
CA SER A 47 -3.17 -17.53 -25.71
C SER A 47 -2.39 -16.43 -25.01
N ILE A 48 -2.10 -16.64 -23.72
CA ILE A 48 -1.41 -15.69 -22.89
C ILE A 48 -0.29 -16.42 -22.13
N ASP A 49 0.95 -16.05 -22.39
CA ASP A 49 2.10 -16.53 -21.63
C ASP A 49 2.37 -15.57 -20.47
N VAL A 50 2.26 -16.04 -19.23
CA VAL A 50 2.60 -15.27 -18.04
C VAL A 50 3.98 -15.68 -17.57
N ARG A 51 4.93 -14.75 -17.66
CA ARG A 51 6.33 -15.02 -17.31
C ARG A 51 6.67 -14.40 -15.98
N ILE A 52 7.29 -15.18 -15.11
CA ILE A 52 7.57 -14.83 -13.72
C ILE A 52 9.07 -14.79 -13.46
N ASN A 53 9.53 -13.67 -12.90
CA ASN A 53 10.85 -13.50 -12.32
C ASN A 53 10.73 -12.53 -11.14
N SER A 54 10.38 -13.07 -9.96
CA SER A 54 10.00 -12.27 -8.80
C SER A 54 10.40 -12.95 -7.48
N ASN A 55 10.89 -12.15 -6.54
CA ASN A 55 11.13 -12.58 -5.16
C ASN A 55 9.86 -12.67 -4.31
N GLY A 56 8.70 -12.30 -4.86
CA GLY A 56 7.45 -12.23 -4.11
C GLY A 56 7.13 -10.81 -3.63
N GLY A 57 6.42 -10.72 -2.52
CA GLY A 57 6.01 -9.43 -1.94
C GLY A 57 4.69 -9.51 -1.20
N GLU A 58 3.83 -8.51 -1.34
CA GLU A 58 2.59 -8.35 -0.58
C GLU A 58 1.60 -9.49 -0.83
N VAL A 59 1.14 -10.12 0.25
CA VAL A 59 0.28 -11.31 0.18
C VAL A 59 -1.07 -11.00 -0.46
N TYR A 60 -1.74 -9.92 -0.06
CA TYR A 60 -3.06 -9.57 -0.60
C TYR A 60 -3.02 -9.20 -2.08
N THR A 61 -2.00 -8.45 -2.50
CA THR A 61 -1.75 -8.14 -3.93
C THR A 61 -1.52 -9.43 -4.72
N GLY A 62 -0.71 -10.35 -4.19
CA GLY A 62 -0.46 -11.63 -4.83
C GLY A 62 -1.68 -12.53 -4.91
N ILE A 63 -2.51 -12.60 -3.87
CA ILE A 63 -3.80 -13.32 -3.90
C ILE A 63 -4.73 -12.75 -4.99
N ALA A 64 -4.76 -11.43 -5.15
CA ALA A 64 -5.57 -10.80 -6.19
C ALA A 64 -5.10 -11.18 -7.60
N ILE A 65 -3.77 -11.19 -7.83
CA ILE A 65 -3.16 -11.64 -9.10
C ILE A 65 -3.46 -13.14 -9.34
N PHE A 66 -3.24 -13.99 -8.34
CA PHE A 66 -3.54 -15.41 -8.41
C PHE A 66 -4.99 -15.65 -8.83
N ASN A 67 -5.95 -14.99 -8.18
CA ASN A 67 -7.37 -15.11 -8.49
C ASN A 67 -7.70 -14.61 -9.89
N ALA A 68 -7.09 -13.52 -10.35
CA ALA A 68 -7.29 -13.01 -11.70
C ALA A 68 -6.85 -14.04 -12.75
N LEU A 69 -5.64 -14.61 -12.61
CA LEU A 69 -5.11 -15.63 -13.51
C LEU A 69 -5.94 -16.92 -13.45
N ARG A 70 -6.26 -17.40 -12.26
CA ARG A 70 -7.04 -18.64 -12.05
C ARG A 70 -8.41 -18.56 -12.70
N ASN A 71 -9.11 -17.44 -12.54
CA ASN A 71 -10.47 -17.26 -13.03
C ASN A 71 -10.56 -16.83 -14.50
N SER A 72 -9.42 -16.49 -15.10
CA SER A 72 -9.34 -16.16 -16.52
C SER A 72 -9.80 -17.34 -17.38
N LYS A 73 -10.56 -17.02 -18.45
CA LYS A 73 -11.02 -17.99 -19.46
C LYS A 73 -10.03 -18.14 -20.62
N ALA A 74 -8.99 -17.31 -20.67
CA ALA A 74 -7.94 -17.41 -21.67
C ALA A 74 -7.14 -18.69 -21.51
N ASP A 75 -6.53 -19.13 -22.60
CA ASP A 75 -5.52 -20.19 -22.59
C ASP A 75 -4.22 -19.62 -22.05
N ILE A 76 -4.02 -19.76 -20.74
CA ILE A 76 -2.86 -19.20 -20.03
C ILE A 76 -1.83 -20.28 -19.74
N HIS A 77 -0.57 -19.97 -20.05
CA HIS A 77 0.59 -20.76 -19.67
C HIS A 77 1.52 -19.93 -18.77
N ILE A 78 1.99 -20.53 -17.68
CA ILE A 78 2.89 -19.88 -16.72
C ILE A 78 4.31 -20.36 -16.97
N PHE A 79 5.26 -19.43 -17.01
CA PHE A 79 6.68 -19.70 -17.17
C PHE A 79 7.48 -19.06 -16.05
N VAL A 80 8.27 -19.85 -15.33
CA VAL A 80 9.22 -19.33 -14.34
C VAL A 80 10.59 -19.24 -14.99
N ASP A 81 11.05 -18.00 -15.23
CA ASP A 81 12.25 -17.74 -16.02
C ASP A 81 13.54 -17.74 -15.21
N GLY A 82 13.53 -17.18 -14.01
CA GLY A 82 14.68 -17.12 -13.11
C GLY A 82 14.32 -17.52 -11.70
N ILE A 83 13.37 -16.82 -11.12
CA ILE A 83 12.93 -17.05 -9.75
C ILE A 83 11.41 -16.86 -9.62
N ALA A 84 10.78 -17.73 -8.84
CA ALA A 84 9.46 -17.50 -8.30
C ALA A 84 9.50 -17.84 -6.81
N ALA A 85 9.71 -16.82 -5.97
CA ALA A 85 9.85 -16.99 -4.54
C ALA A 85 8.68 -16.41 -3.77
N SER A 86 8.39 -16.98 -2.59
CA SER A 86 7.37 -16.47 -1.68
C SER A 86 6.01 -16.32 -2.41
N MET A 87 5.39 -15.13 -2.38
CA MET A 87 4.11 -14.89 -3.03
C MET A 87 4.14 -15.12 -4.56
N ALA A 88 5.28 -14.97 -5.22
CA ALA A 88 5.41 -15.28 -6.65
C ALA A 88 5.29 -16.78 -6.94
N SER A 89 5.75 -17.65 -6.04
CA SER A 89 5.55 -19.09 -6.18
C SER A 89 4.08 -19.48 -6.04
N VAL A 90 3.33 -18.79 -5.16
CA VAL A 90 1.87 -18.99 -5.05
C VAL A 90 1.18 -18.61 -6.36
N ILE A 91 1.52 -17.45 -6.93
CA ILE A 91 0.95 -16.97 -8.21
C ILE A 91 1.25 -17.96 -9.34
N ALA A 92 2.50 -18.48 -9.41
CA ALA A 92 2.87 -19.47 -10.42
C ALA A 92 1.96 -20.71 -10.39
N LEU A 93 1.45 -21.07 -9.22
CA LEU A 93 0.63 -22.27 -9.00
C LEU A 93 -0.88 -21.99 -9.04
N CYS A 94 -1.31 -21.00 -9.82
CA CYS A 94 -2.72 -20.58 -9.90
C CYS A 94 -3.67 -21.59 -10.60
N GLY A 95 -3.21 -22.79 -10.90
CA GLY A 95 -4.00 -23.85 -11.53
C GLY A 95 -3.95 -23.84 -13.06
N LYS A 96 -3.08 -23.06 -13.65
CA LYS A 96 -2.74 -23.07 -15.08
C LYS A 96 -1.51 -23.96 -15.30
N PRO A 97 -1.23 -24.45 -16.55
CA PRO A 97 0.00 -25.17 -16.85
C PRO A 97 1.24 -24.33 -16.50
N VAL A 98 2.20 -24.94 -15.80
CA VAL A 98 3.41 -24.27 -15.33
C VAL A 98 4.64 -24.93 -15.89
N GLN A 99 5.49 -24.15 -16.54
CA GLN A 99 6.82 -24.59 -16.96
C GLN A 99 7.89 -23.76 -16.23
N MET A 100 9.04 -24.34 -16.01
CA MET A 100 10.12 -23.68 -15.33
C MET A 100 11.41 -23.83 -16.13
N SER A 101 12.21 -22.77 -16.22
CA SER A 101 13.54 -22.83 -16.81
C SER A 101 14.42 -23.80 -15.98
N LYS A 102 15.26 -24.56 -16.66
CA LYS A 102 16.17 -25.54 -16.04
C LYS A 102 16.98 -24.96 -14.86
N TYR A 103 17.38 -23.70 -14.96
CA TYR A 103 18.21 -23.02 -13.97
C TYR A 103 17.43 -22.13 -13.02
N ALA A 104 16.12 -22.02 -13.19
CA ALA A 104 15.28 -21.22 -12.32
C ALA A 104 15.13 -21.87 -10.92
N ARG A 105 14.64 -21.10 -9.97
CA ARG A 105 14.39 -21.52 -8.59
C ARG A 105 12.97 -21.20 -8.19
N LEU A 106 12.38 -22.12 -7.46
CA LEU A 106 11.13 -21.92 -6.74
C LEU A 106 11.43 -21.86 -5.24
N MET A 107 10.76 -20.98 -4.49
CA MET A 107 10.95 -20.93 -3.05
C MET A 107 9.61 -20.76 -2.32
N LEU A 108 9.42 -21.62 -1.32
CA LEU A 108 8.27 -21.62 -0.42
C LEU A 108 8.76 -21.33 0.99
N HIS A 109 8.02 -20.57 1.75
CA HIS A 109 8.32 -20.27 3.16
C HIS A 109 7.08 -19.76 3.92
N SER A 110 7.24 -19.61 5.23
CA SER A 110 6.24 -19.01 6.13
C SER A 110 5.98 -17.55 5.79
N VAL A 111 4.77 -17.05 6.13
CA VAL A 111 4.43 -15.64 5.97
C VAL A 111 5.25 -14.78 6.92
N SER A 112 5.90 -13.75 6.40
CA SER A 112 6.65 -12.78 7.19
C SER A 112 5.84 -11.49 7.35
N GLY A 113 5.80 -10.96 8.58
CA GLY A 113 5.13 -9.71 8.89
C GLY A 113 5.46 -9.24 10.29
N GLY A 114 4.99 -8.06 10.66
CA GLY A 114 5.21 -7.52 11.99
C GLY A 114 4.57 -6.15 12.20
N CYS A 115 4.48 -5.74 13.46
CA CYS A 115 4.06 -4.39 13.82
C CYS A 115 4.74 -3.94 15.11
N TYR A 116 4.71 -2.63 15.34
CA TYR A 116 4.96 -2.03 16.64
C TYR A 116 3.63 -1.72 17.31
N GLY A 117 3.45 -2.16 18.58
CA GLY A 117 2.20 -1.91 19.27
C GLY A 117 2.12 -2.55 20.65
N ASN A 118 0.95 -2.43 21.25
CA ASN A 118 0.64 -3.07 22.53
C ASN A 118 0.37 -4.58 22.33
N LYS A 119 0.23 -5.30 23.46
CA LYS A 119 0.00 -6.77 23.48
C LYS A 119 -1.16 -7.23 22.57
N ASN A 120 -2.23 -6.44 22.49
CA ASN A 120 -3.41 -6.83 21.71
C ASN A 120 -3.15 -6.65 20.20
N GLU A 121 -2.47 -5.58 19.81
CA GLU A 121 -2.06 -5.33 18.42
C GLU A 121 -1.10 -6.42 17.92
N LEU A 122 -0.09 -6.79 18.73
CA LEU A 122 0.82 -7.89 18.40
C LEU A 122 0.08 -9.22 18.23
N LYS A 123 -0.90 -9.53 19.09
CA LYS A 123 -1.72 -10.73 18.96
C LYS A 123 -2.60 -10.72 17.72
N SER A 124 -3.14 -9.56 17.34
CA SER A 124 -3.95 -9.43 16.13
C SER A 124 -3.12 -9.70 14.88
N VAL A 125 -1.90 -9.15 14.80
CA VAL A 125 -0.99 -9.40 13.67
C VAL A 125 -0.55 -10.85 13.62
N LEU A 126 -0.25 -11.48 14.76
CA LEU A 126 0.07 -12.90 14.78
C LEU A 126 -1.09 -13.76 14.26
N ALA A 127 -2.32 -13.49 14.69
CA ALA A 127 -3.49 -14.21 14.20
C ALA A 127 -3.75 -13.96 12.69
N GLU A 128 -3.44 -12.78 12.19
CA GLU A 128 -3.51 -12.49 10.75
C GLU A 128 -2.47 -13.30 9.97
N ILE A 129 -1.21 -13.34 10.42
CA ILE A 129 -0.15 -14.16 9.80
C ILE A 129 -0.57 -15.63 9.77
N GLU A 130 -1.05 -16.19 10.88
CA GLU A 130 -1.53 -17.58 10.96
C GLU A 130 -2.67 -17.85 9.96
N SER A 131 -3.63 -16.93 9.84
CA SER A 131 -4.74 -17.03 8.89
C SER A 131 -4.29 -16.95 7.43
N LEU A 132 -3.29 -16.13 7.12
CA LEU A 132 -2.69 -16.03 5.79
C LEU A 132 -1.93 -17.31 5.45
N GLU A 133 -1.14 -17.85 6.37
CA GLU A 133 -0.45 -19.13 6.18
C GLU A 133 -1.44 -20.26 5.87
N ASP A 134 -2.53 -20.37 6.63
CA ASP A 134 -3.56 -21.38 6.36
C ASP A 134 -4.17 -21.22 4.96
N THR A 135 -4.37 -19.97 4.51
CA THR A 135 -4.87 -19.65 3.16
C THR A 135 -3.86 -20.09 2.10
N LEU A 136 -2.59 -19.71 2.25
CA LEU A 136 -1.54 -20.05 1.29
C LEU A 136 -1.28 -21.58 1.26
N CYS A 137 -1.32 -22.25 2.40
CA CYS A 137 -1.23 -23.71 2.47
C CYS A 137 -2.35 -24.40 1.67
N GLN A 138 -3.59 -23.88 1.74
CA GLN A 138 -4.70 -24.39 0.93
C GLN A 138 -4.47 -24.17 -0.58
N MET A 139 -3.88 -23.04 -0.97
CA MET A 139 -3.57 -22.75 -2.36
C MET A 139 -2.52 -23.73 -2.92
N TYR A 140 -1.44 -24.02 -2.19
CA TYR A 140 -0.46 -25.03 -2.56
C TYR A 140 -1.04 -26.46 -2.54
N ALA A 141 -1.83 -26.78 -1.53
CA ALA A 141 -2.50 -28.06 -1.37
C ALA A 141 -3.38 -28.39 -2.58
N ALA A 142 -4.09 -27.39 -3.11
CA ALA A 142 -4.94 -27.54 -4.30
C ALA A 142 -4.13 -27.91 -5.56
N LYS A 143 -2.89 -27.42 -5.73
CA LYS A 143 -2.02 -27.80 -6.86
C LYS A 143 -1.42 -29.18 -6.66
N LEU A 144 -0.98 -29.50 -5.43
CA LEU A 144 -0.27 -30.73 -5.13
C LEU A 144 -1.16 -31.93 -4.85
N GLY A 145 -2.47 -31.73 -4.65
CA GLY A 145 -3.39 -32.80 -4.25
C GLY A 145 -3.09 -33.37 -2.86
N GLN A 146 -2.47 -32.58 -1.99
CA GLN A 146 -2.11 -32.94 -0.61
C GLN A 146 -2.99 -32.20 0.41
N SER A 147 -2.91 -32.56 1.69
CA SER A 147 -3.61 -31.79 2.73
C SER A 147 -2.87 -30.48 3.05
N ALA A 148 -3.59 -29.46 3.49
CA ALA A 148 -3.00 -28.19 3.90
C ALA A 148 -2.05 -28.37 5.10
N GLU A 149 -2.35 -29.29 6.01
CA GLU A 149 -1.50 -29.64 7.16
C GLU A 149 -0.15 -30.23 6.71
N THR A 150 -0.15 -31.07 5.67
CA THR A 150 1.08 -31.63 5.09
C THR A 150 1.93 -30.52 4.50
N ILE A 151 1.32 -29.59 3.75
CA ILE A 151 2.01 -28.45 3.19
C ILE A 151 2.56 -27.55 4.30
N LYS A 152 1.77 -27.24 5.32
CA LYS A 152 2.17 -26.41 6.45
C LYS A 152 3.39 -26.99 7.16
N SER A 153 3.35 -28.28 7.45
CA SER A 153 4.47 -28.98 8.12
C SER A 153 5.74 -29.09 7.28
N ALA A 154 5.61 -29.09 5.94
CA ALA A 154 6.73 -29.28 5.03
C ALA A 154 7.43 -27.97 4.61
N TYR A 155 6.67 -26.86 4.57
CA TYR A 155 7.15 -25.62 3.94
C TYR A 155 6.89 -24.35 4.75
N PHE A 156 6.14 -24.42 5.88
CA PHE A 156 5.81 -23.28 6.73
C PHE A 156 6.35 -23.48 8.15
N ASP A 157 7.60 -23.93 8.23
CA ASP A 157 8.32 -24.23 9.48
C ASP A 157 9.25 -23.11 9.94
N GLY A 158 9.26 -21.98 9.21
CA GLY A 158 10.10 -20.82 9.47
C GLY A 158 11.39 -20.78 8.66
N GLU A 159 11.66 -21.80 7.83
CA GLU A 159 12.82 -21.87 6.95
C GLU A 159 12.45 -21.59 5.49
N ASP A 160 13.45 -21.23 4.67
CA ASP A 160 13.28 -21.03 3.22
C ASP A 160 13.51 -22.35 2.47
N HIS A 161 12.49 -22.86 1.80
CA HIS A 161 12.54 -24.09 1.01
C HIS A 161 12.78 -23.80 -0.47
N TRP A 162 14.05 -23.83 -0.86
CA TRP A 162 14.50 -23.59 -2.24
C TRP A 162 14.47 -24.88 -3.07
N LEU A 163 13.78 -24.83 -4.20
CA LEU A 163 13.62 -25.96 -5.11
C LEU A 163 14.23 -25.64 -6.47
N THR A 164 14.98 -26.60 -7.01
CA THR A 164 15.39 -26.62 -8.42
C THR A 164 14.22 -27.00 -9.32
N ALA A 165 14.34 -26.78 -10.62
CA ALA A 165 13.32 -27.18 -11.58
C ALA A 165 13.03 -28.70 -11.52
N ASP A 166 14.08 -29.54 -11.38
CA ASP A 166 13.94 -31.00 -11.25
C ASP A 166 13.22 -31.39 -9.96
N GLU A 167 13.47 -30.73 -8.85
CA GLU A 167 12.77 -30.95 -7.58
C GLU A 167 11.31 -30.54 -7.65
N ALA A 168 11.04 -29.35 -8.21
CA ALA A 168 9.69 -28.84 -8.39
C ALA A 168 8.86 -29.75 -9.30
N LEU A 169 9.46 -30.30 -10.36
CA LEU A 169 8.80 -31.25 -11.27
C LEU A 169 8.49 -32.57 -10.54
N ARG A 170 9.46 -33.13 -9.79
CA ARG A 170 9.25 -34.36 -9.02
C ARG A 170 8.16 -34.24 -7.96
N LEU A 171 8.01 -33.05 -7.37
CA LEU A 171 6.99 -32.77 -6.37
C LEU A 171 5.61 -32.46 -7.00
N GLY A 172 5.54 -32.29 -8.32
CA GLY A 172 4.29 -31.94 -9.02
C GLY A 172 3.90 -30.46 -8.89
N LEU A 173 4.84 -29.60 -8.49
CA LEU A 173 4.63 -28.15 -8.43
C LEU A 173 4.58 -27.55 -9.82
N ILE A 174 5.37 -28.08 -10.76
CA ILE A 174 5.40 -27.66 -12.17
C ILE A 174 5.07 -28.83 -13.08
N ASP A 175 4.64 -28.51 -14.32
CA ASP A 175 4.20 -29.51 -15.30
C ASP A 175 5.29 -29.83 -16.35
N GLY A 176 6.38 -29.01 -16.41
CA GLY A 176 7.49 -29.23 -17.33
C GLY A 176 8.69 -28.32 -17.09
N ILE A 177 9.81 -28.72 -17.69
CA ILE A 177 11.04 -27.92 -17.71
C ILE A 177 11.29 -27.57 -19.17
N TYR A 178 11.50 -26.28 -19.46
CA TYR A 178 11.86 -25.85 -20.79
C TYR A 178 13.34 -25.49 -20.88
N ASP A 179 13.96 -25.87 -22.01
CA ASP A 179 15.31 -25.45 -22.34
C ASP A 179 15.28 -24.00 -22.83
N ALA A 180 15.73 -23.11 -21.96
CA ALA A 180 16.08 -21.76 -22.38
C ALA A 180 17.60 -21.66 -22.37
N ASP A 181 18.20 -20.93 -23.32
CA ASP A 181 19.58 -20.53 -23.20
C ASP A 181 19.77 -19.84 -21.85
N PRO A 182 20.82 -20.17 -21.09
CA PRO A 182 20.99 -19.63 -19.77
C PRO A 182 21.06 -18.10 -19.83
N VAL A 183 20.30 -17.46 -18.97
CA VAL A 183 20.48 -16.04 -18.72
C VAL A 183 21.77 -15.90 -17.94
N PRO A 184 22.70 -14.97 -18.27
CA PRO A 184 23.90 -14.76 -17.50
C PRO A 184 23.58 -14.54 -16.01
N GLU A 185 24.34 -15.17 -15.12
CA GLU A 185 24.08 -15.07 -13.65
C GLU A 185 24.16 -13.65 -13.12
N ASP A 186 24.90 -12.78 -13.82
CA ASP A 186 25.10 -11.37 -13.51
C ASP A 186 24.17 -10.43 -14.31
N ALA A 187 23.22 -10.97 -15.07
CA ALA A 187 22.31 -10.16 -15.88
C ALA A 187 21.38 -9.31 -15.01
N THR A 188 21.33 -8.02 -15.30
CA THR A 188 20.36 -7.10 -14.68
C THR A 188 18.93 -7.45 -15.11
N ALA A 189 17.94 -7.02 -14.33
CA ALA A 189 16.53 -7.19 -14.68
C ALA A 189 16.19 -6.65 -16.08
N GLU A 190 16.82 -5.55 -16.48
CA GLU A 190 16.65 -4.92 -17.80
C GLU A 190 17.28 -5.76 -18.92
N GLN A 191 18.44 -6.37 -18.68
CA GLN A 191 19.06 -7.31 -19.62
C GLN A 191 18.25 -8.59 -19.75
N ILE A 192 17.74 -9.13 -18.64
CA ILE A 192 16.82 -10.27 -18.63
C ILE A 192 15.57 -9.96 -19.45
N TYR A 193 14.95 -8.82 -19.20
CA TYR A 193 13.80 -8.32 -19.97
C TYR A 193 14.12 -8.25 -21.47
N THR A 194 15.27 -7.69 -21.84
CA THR A 194 15.71 -7.59 -23.25
C THR A 194 15.95 -8.95 -23.87
N ILE A 195 16.57 -9.90 -23.15
CA ILE A 195 16.82 -11.27 -23.63
C ILE A 195 15.48 -11.97 -23.93
N PHE A 196 14.50 -11.87 -23.03
CA PHE A 196 13.21 -12.51 -23.25
C PHE A 196 12.36 -11.80 -24.32
N ASN A 197 12.41 -10.48 -24.39
CA ASN A 197 11.81 -9.73 -25.50
C ASN A 197 12.36 -10.20 -26.86
N ASN A 198 13.66 -10.38 -26.96
CA ASN A 198 14.29 -10.85 -28.18
C ASN A 198 13.93 -12.31 -28.52
N ARG A 199 13.64 -13.15 -27.52
CA ARG A 199 13.20 -14.55 -27.71
C ARG A 199 11.74 -14.65 -28.14
N LEU A 200 10.89 -13.75 -27.65
CA LEU A 200 9.46 -13.68 -27.96
C LEU A 200 9.19 -12.91 -29.25
N ALA A 201 10.11 -12.03 -29.62
CA ALA A 201 10.11 -11.46 -30.97
C ALA A 201 10.50 -12.56 -31.94
N GLU A 202 9.54 -13.19 -32.62
CA GLU A 202 9.87 -13.83 -33.93
C GLU A 202 10.71 -12.85 -34.76
N PRO A 203 11.61 -13.33 -35.63
CA PRO A 203 12.42 -12.45 -36.43
C PRO A 203 11.47 -11.44 -37.09
N GLN A 204 11.45 -10.25 -36.49
CA GLN A 204 10.64 -9.17 -37.02
C GLN A 204 11.00 -9.08 -38.49
N LYS A 205 10.05 -9.39 -39.39
CA LYS A 205 10.04 -8.74 -40.70
C LYS A 205 10.47 -7.32 -40.41
N GLU A 206 11.65 -6.93 -40.88
CA GLU A 206 12.16 -5.57 -40.75
C GLU A 206 10.95 -4.66 -40.93
N LEU A 207 10.46 -4.10 -39.84
CA LEU A 207 9.53 -2.99 -39.91
C LEU A 207 10.37 -1.88 -40.50
N ASN A 208 10.40 -1.86 -41.86
CA ASN A 208 10.80 -0.67 -42.60
C ASN A 208 9.87 0.43 -42.08
N MET A 209 10.35 1.12 -41.07
CA MET A 209 9.62 2.21 -40.41
C MET A 209 9.45 3.28 -41.51
N ASN A 210 8.29 3.29 -42.15
CA ASN A 210 8.01 4.25 -43.19
C ASN A 210 7.88 5.62 -42.50
N ILE A 211 8.90 6.45 -42.67
CA ILE A 211 8.95 7.81 -42.14
C ILE A 211 7.70 8.60 -42.53
N GLU A 212 7.11 8.31 -43.71
CA GLU A 212 5.86 8.93 -44.18
C GLU A 212 4.66 8.58 -43.26
N ASP A 213 4.63 7.38 -42.68
CA ASP A 213 3.58 7.00 -41.74
C ASP A 213 3.80 7.62 -40.36
N LEU A 214 5.04 7.83 -39.95
CA LEU A 214 5.38 8.56 -38.74
C LEU A 214 5.04 10.05 -38.84
N LYS A 215 5.23 10.68 -39.99
CA LYS A 215 4.84 12.07 -40.24
C LYS A 215 3.34 12.37 -40.07
N LYS A 216 2.49 11.36 -40.17
CA LYS A 216 1.06 11.47 -39.86
C LYS A 216 0.79 11.79 -38.38
N ARG A 217 1.76 11.56 -37.48
CA ARG A 217 1.67 11.89 -36.05
C ARG A 217 2.22 13.29 -35.83
N PRO A 218 1.49 14.19 -35.15
CA PRO A 218 1.87 15.59 -34.99
C PRO A 218 3.28 15.82 -34.44
N GLN A 219 3.74 14.93 -33.55
CA GLN A 219 5.04 15.01 -32.89
C GLN A 219 6.23 14.68 -33.83
N PHE A 220 6.00 14.01 -34.97
CA PHE A 220 7.03 13.59 -35.93
C PHE A 220 6.89 14.24 -37.31
N LYS A 221 5.94 15.19 -37.47
CA LYS A 221 5.63 15.82 -38.76
C LYS A 221 6.83 16.47 -39.45
N ASP A 222 7.79 16.97 -38.65
CA ASP A 222 8.96 17.70 -39.14
C ASP A 222 10.22 16.79 -39.27
N CYS A 223 10.10 15.49 -38.96
CA CYS A 223 11.21 14.54 -39.11
C CYS A 223 11.39 14.15 -40.58
N VAL A 224 12.60 14.24 -41.08
CA VAL A 224 12.95 13.91 -42.49
C VAL A 224 13.80 12.64 -42.56
N THR A 225 14.59 12.35 -41.53
CA THR A 225 15.51 11.21 -41.45
C THR A 225 15.21 10.35 -40.23
N GLU A 226 15.71 9.10 -40.20
CA GLU A 226 15.67 8.26 -38.99
C GLU A 226 16.35 8.91 -37.79
N ALA A 227 17.45 9.64 -38.03
CA ALA A 227 18.13 10.39 -36.98
C ALA A 227 17.24 11.47 -36.37
N ASP A 228 16.42 12.16 -37.16
CA ASP A 228 15.44 13.13 -36.66
C ASP A 228 14.38 12.44 -35.79
N VAL A 229 13.93 11.25 -36.20
CA VAL A 229 12.96 10.47 -35.43
C VAL A 229 13.54 10.03 -34.10
N LEU A 230 14.75 9.49 -34.07
CA LEU A 230 15.44 9.09 -32.84
C LEU A 230 15.66 10.29 -31.92
N SER A 231 16.18 11.41 -32.42
CA SER A 231 16.34 12.64 -31.64
C SER A 231 15.00 13.14 -31.04
N ARG A 232 13.89 12.93 -31.77
CA ARG A 232 12.57 13.32 -31.30
C ARG A 232 12.05 12.38 -30.21
N ILE A 233 12.34 11.09 -30.32
CA ILE A 233 12.05 10.10 -29.30
C ILE A 233 12.79 10.46 -28.00
N ASP A 234 14.12 10.70 -28.08
CA ASP A 234 14.93 11.11 -26.92
C ASP A 234 14.35 12.35 -26.21
N GLN A 235 13.89 13.34 -27.00
CA GLN A 235 13.25 14.54 -26.45
C GLN A 235 11.92 14.24 -25.76
N LEU A 236 11.14 13.31 -26.29
CA LEU A 236 9.87 12.90 -25.70
C LEU A 236 10.08 12.10 -24.44
N GLU A 237 11.06 11.20 -24.39
CA GLU A 237 11.46 10.45 -23.22
C GLU A 237 11.96 11.38 -22.10
N ALA A 238 12.83 12.35 -22.43
CA ALA A 238 13.28 13.35 -21.47
C ALA A 238 12.12 14.21 -20.90
N LYS A 239 11.08 14.48 -21.70
CA LYS A 239 9.88 15.17 -21.24
C LYS A 239 9.01 14.29 -20.37
N ALA A 240 8.88 13.00 -20.72
CA ALA A 240 8.15 12.02 -19.92
C ALA A 240 8.78 11.88 -18.53
N ALA A 241 10.11 11.69 -18.47
CA ALA A 241 10.83 11.60 -17.19
C ALA A 241 10.68 12.85 -16.31
N LYS A 242 10.61 14.05 -16.94
CA LYS A 242 10.31 15.28 -16.17
C LYS A 242 8.88 15.33 -15.68
N ALA A 243 7.92 14.83 -16.46
CA ALA A 243 6.52 14.79 -16.05
C ALA A 243 6.34 13.85 -14.82
N ASP A 244 6.96 12.68 -14.84
CA ASP A 244 6.95 11.72 -13.73
C ASP A 244 7.58 12.32 -12.47
N GLY A 245 8.70 13.03 -12.61
CA GLY A 245 9.34 13.76 -11.51
C GLY A 245 8.42 14.82 -10.88
N LEU A 246 7.75 15.61 -11.73
CA LEU A 246 6.80 16.65 -11.29
C LEU A 246 5.54 16.05 -10.64
N GLU A 247 5.08 14.90 -11.10
CA GLU A 247 3.93 14.19 -10.49
C GLU A 247 4.29 13.68 -9.09
N THR A 248 5.50 13.13 -8.94
CA THR A 248 6.02 12.71 -7.64
C THR A 248 6.15 13.88 -6.67
N GLU A 249 6.73 15.02 -7.14
CA GLU A 249 6.85 16.24 -6.35
C GLU A 249 5.48 16.80 -5.96
N ASN A 250 4.52 16.83 -6.89
CA ASN A 250 3.15 17.29 -6.63
C ASN A 250 2.46 16.43 -5.57
N THR A 251 2.66 15.12 -5.62
CA THR A 251 2.11 14.19 -4.62
C THR A 251 2.72 14.46 -3.24
N SER A 252 4.02 14.65 -3.16
CA SER A 252 4.73 15.00 -1.92
C SER A 252 4.29 16.35 -1.35
N LEU A 253 4.15 17.36 -2.23
CA LEU A 253 3.68 18.68 -1.83
C LEU A 253 2.24 18.65 -1.31
N LYS A 254 1.35 17.90 -1.96
CA LYS A 254 -0.03 17.72 -1.49
C LYS A 254 -0.09 17.06 -0.10
N ALA A 255 0.75 16.04 0.14
CA ALA A 255 0.84 15.41 1.45
C ALA A 255 1.36 16.38 2.52
N THR A 256 2.33 17.23 2.17
CA THR A 256 2.88 18.25 3.06
C THR A 256 1.85 19.33 3.37
N VAL A 257 1.13 19.83 2.37
CA VAL A 257 0.04 20.81 2.56
C VAL A 257 -1.02 20.25 3.49
N LYS A 258 -1.50 19.03 3.23
CA LYS A 258 -2.48 18.37 4.09
C LYS A 258 -2.00 18.25 5.53
N LYS A 259 -0.74 17.86 5.74
CA LYS A 259 -0.15 17.78 7.09
C LYS A 259 -0.14 19.12 7.81
N HIS A 260 0.13 20.22 7.10
CA HIS A 260 0.10 21.57 7.68
C HIS A 260 -1.34 22.04 7.97
N GLU A 261 -2.29 21.73 7.10
CA GLU A 261 -3.70 22.02 7.32
C GLU A 261 -4.25 21.27 8.55
N ASP A 262 -3.97 19.98 8.66
CA ASP A 262 -4.37 19.15 9.82
C ASP A 262 -3.73 19.68 11.12
N ALA A 263 -2.46 20.07 11.08
CA ALA A 263 -1.77 20.65 12.23
C ALA A 263 -2.34 22.03 12.64
N ALA A 264 -2.67 22.87 11.66
CA ALA A 264 -3.29 24.18 11.90
C ALA A 264 -4.70 24.03 12.51
N GLU A 265 -5.50 23.10 12.00
CA GLU A 265 -6.84 22.82 12.56
C GLU A 265 -6.73 22.24 13.98
N ALA A 266 -5.79 21.34 14.24
CA ALA A 266 -5.56 20.81 15.59
C ALA A 266 -5.14 21.91 16.58
N ALA A 267 -4.27 22.83 16.17
CA ALA A 267 -3.85 23.96 16.98
C ALA A 267 -5.02 24.91 17.27
N SER A 268 -5.82 25.23 16.25
CA SER A 268 -7.02 26.05 16.39
C SER A 268 -8.08 25.40 17.28
N ALA A 269 -8.27 24.08 17.17
CA ALA A 269 -9.19 23.34 18.04
C ALA A 269 -8.71 23.34 19.51
N ALA A 270 -7.39 23.20 19.74
CA ALA A 270 -6.82 23.28 21.08
C ALA A 270 -6.98 24.67 21.70
N GLU A 271 -6.78 25.74 20.93
CA GLU A 271 -7.01 27.11 21.37
C GLU A 271 -8.49 27.35 21.73
N ARG A 272 -9.42 26.95 20.84
CA ARG A 272 -10.87 27.01 21.11
C ARG A 272 -11.24 26.29 22.39
N LYS A 273 -10.73 25.08 22.58
CA LYS A 273 -10.97 24.31 23.80
C LYS A 273 -10.48 25.04 25.05
N THR A 274 -9.28 25.60 25.01
CA THR A 274 -8.70 26.34 26.15
C THR A 274 -9.54 27.55 26.51
N LEU A 275 -10.02 28.32 25.55
CA LEU A 275 -10.88 29.47 25.74
C LEU A 275 -12.23 29.09 26.37
N LEU A 276 -12.84 28.02 25.88
CA LEU A 276 -14.11 27.50 26.37
C LEU A 276 -13.98 26.95 27.82
N ASP A 277 -12.91 26.18 28.08
CA ASP A 277 -12.64 25.61 29.42
C ASP A 277 -12.41 26.72 30.45
N ALA A 278 -11.70 27.78 30.07
CA ALA A 278 -11.51 28.96 30.92
C ALA A 278 -12.82 29.67 31.19
N ALA A 279 -13.66 29.94 30.17
CA ALA A 279 -14.93 30.60 30.30
C ALA A 279 -15.97 29.79 31.11
N GLU A 280 -15.93 28.47 31.03
CA GLU A 280 -16.75 27.56 31.80
C GLU A 280 -16.23 27.51 33.27
N GLY A 281 -14.92 27.49 33.44
CA GLY A 281 -14.25 27.47 34.73
C GLY A 281 -14.56 28.69 35.61
N ASP A 282 -14.68 29.89 35.01
CA ASP A 282 -15.01 31.13 35.74
C ASP A 282 -16.52 31.47 35.70
N GLY A 283 -17.34 30.57 35.13
CA GLY A 283 -18.80 30.67 35.15
C GLY A 283 -19.38 31.67 34.14
N ARG A 284 -18.60 32.16 33.16
CA ARG A 284 -19.11 32.97 32.05
C ARG A 284 -20.05 32.18 31.15
N ILE A 285 -19.75 30.90 30.91
CA ILE A 285 -20.61 29.98 30.18
C ILE A 285 -20.90 28.73 31.01
N ASN A 286 -21.85 27.92 30.59
CA ASN A 286 -22.20 26.65 31.21
C ASN A 286 -22.33 25.55 30.13
N ALA A 287 -22.59 24.30 30.54
CA ALA A 287 -22.71 23.16 29.67
C ALA A 287 -23.78 23.35 28.54
N GLU A 288 -24.84 24.12 28.79
CA GLU A 288 -25.90 24.38 27.82
C GLU A 288 -25.48 25.43 26.78
N THR A 289 -24.71 26.45 27.20
CA THR A 289 -24.27 27.54 26.31
C THR A 289 -22.93 27.25 25.62
N ARG A 290 -22.12 26.34 26.15
CA ARG A 290 -20.81 25.97 25.59
C ARG A 290 -20.87 25.61 24.08
N PRO A 291 -21.80 24.79 23.56
CA PRO A 291 -21.86 24.47 22.13
C PRO A 291 -22.12 25.69 21.23
N VAL A 292 -22.83 26.69 21.73
CA VAL A 292 -23.11 27.93 20.97
C VAL A 292 -21.81 28.71 20.76
N TYR A 293 -21.02 28.89 21.82
CA TYR A 293 -19.73 29.58 21.73
C TYR A 293 -18.68 28.78 21.00
N GLU A 294 -18.74 27.44 21.07
CA GLU A 294 -17.86 26.56 20.29
C GLU A 294 -18.09 26.75 18.77
N ASN A 295 -19.35 26.77 18.34
CA ASN A 295 -19.69 27.04 16.95
C ASN A 295 -19.29 28.47 16.54
N LEU A 296 -19.51 29.46 17.39
CA LEU A 296 -19.12 30.85 17.11
C LEU A 296 -17.59 30.99 16.97
N LEU A 297 -16.81 30.36 17.83
CA LEU A 297 -15.35 30.34 17.74
C LEU A 297 -14.83 29.57 16.52
N LYS A 298 -15.59 28.60 16.04
CA LYS A 298 -15.24 27.82 14.84
C LYS A 298 -15.48 28.62 13.57
N GLU A 299 -16.67 29.23 13.44
CA GLU A 299 -17.07 29.94 12.22
C GLU A 299 -16.51 31.38 12.16
N HIS A 300 -16.41 32.06 13.34
CA HIS A 300 -15.98 33.44 13.48
C HIS A 300 -15.05 33.59 14.71
N PRO A 301 -13.77 33.15 14.63
CA PRO A 301 -12.86 33.09 15.78
C PRO A 301 -12.71 34.40 16.55
N GLU A 302 -12.54 35.53 15.83
CA GLU A 302 -12.33 36.82 16.47
C GLU A 302 -13.60 37.35 17.17
N ASP A 303 -14.76 37.13 16.57
CA ASP A 303 -16.03 37.54 17.18
C ASP A 303 -16.39 36.64 18.35
N GLY A 304 -16.09 35.38 18.26
CA GLY A 304 -16.23 34.42 19.36
C GLY A 304 -15.37 34.75 20.57
N LYS A 305 -14.11 35.17 20.36
CA LYS A 305 -13.23 35.66 21.43
C LYS A 305 -13.80 36.89 22.11
N LYS A 306 -14.19 37.91 21.31
CA LYS A 306 -14.82 39.13 21.83
C LYS A 306 -16.12 38.88 22.59
N ALA A 307 -16.95 37.96 22.08
CA ALA A 307 -18.21 37.59 22.73
C ALA A 307 -17.93 36.90 24.10
N LEU A 308 -16.94 36.04 24.21
CA LEU A 308 -16.55 35.43 25.50
C LEU A 308 -15.94 36.44 26.48
N GLU A 309 -15.15 37.38 25.98
CA GLU A 309 -14.54 38.43 26.79
C GLU A 309 -15.58 39.43 27.36
N ALA A 310 -16.64 39.68 26.60
CA ALA A 310 -17.74 40.58 27.02
C ALA A 310 -18.61 39.99 28.17
N LEU A 311 -18.51 38.69 28.44
CA LEU A 311 -19.25 38.03 29.49
C LEU A 311 -18.59 38.32 30.85
N THR A 312 -19.41 38.64 31.85
CA THR A 312 -18.95 38.90 33.20
C THR A 312 -18.79 37.55 33.97
N PRO A 313 -17.62 37.28 34.54
CA PRO A 313 -17.43 36.09 35.40
C PRO A 313 -18.43 36.05 36.55
N LYS A 314 -19.07 34.91 36.76
CA LYS A 314 -19.92 34.69 37.92
C LYS A 314 -19.05 34.28 39.11
N LYS A 315 -19.08 35.07 40.18
CA LYS A 315 -18.44 34.65 41.45
C LYS A 315 -18.98 33.29 41.87
N ARG A 316 -18.08 32.36 42.09
CA ARG A 316 -18.46 31.07 42.73
C ARG A 316 -18.87 31.35 44.17
N VAL A 317 -19.97 30.77 44.60
CA VAL A 317 -20.43 30.85 45.99
C VAL A 317 -19.33 30.35 47.00
N VAL A 318 -18.43 29.51 46.52
CA VAL A 318 -17.26 29.00 47.27
C VAL A 318 -16.24 30.10 47.55
N ASP A 319 -16.09 31.13 46.70
CA ASP A 319 -15.14 32.23 46.92
C ASP A 319 -15.61 33.18 48.02
N ASP A 320 -16.92 33.27 48.24
CA ASP A 320 -17.50 34.00 49.38
C ASP A 320 -17.45 33.21 50.72
N LEU A 321 -17.25 31.88 50.64
CA LEU A 321 -17.14 31.02 51.84
C LEU A 321 -15.71 30.84 52.35
N GLY A 322 -14.70 31.17 51.52
CA GLY A 322 -13.27 31.03 51.83
C GLY A 322 -12.57 32.28 52.35
N GLY A 323 -13.25 33.43 52.39
CA GLY A 323 -12.69 34.74 52.79
C GLY A 323 -12.69 34.97 54.31
N GLY A 324 -12.34 33.98 55.10
CA GLY A 324 -12.01 34.22 56.53
C GLY A 324 -10.65 34.90 56.64
N ASP A 325 -10.62 36.14 57.14
CA ASP A 325 -9.41 36.88 57.52
C ASP A 325 -8.56 35.94 58.38
N PRO A 326 -7.29 35.61 58.04
CA PRO A 326 -6.46 34.66 58.83
C PRO A 326 -6.23 35.02 60.25
N GLY A 327 -6.71 36.18 60.72
CA GLY A 327 -6.62 36.68 62.10
C GLY A 327 -7.93 36.73 62.81
N LYS A 328 -9.07 36.36 62.23
CA LYS A 328 -10.37 36.38 62.95
C LYS A 328 -10.95 34.97 63.02
N GLU A 329 -11.29 34.64 64.29
CA GLU A 329 -11.96 33.40 64.64
C GLU A 329 -13.25 33.24 63.81
N SER A 330 -13.44 32.12 63.14
CA SER A 330 -14.63 31.83 62.40
C SER A 330 -15.89 31.80 63.27
N PRO A 331 -17.07 32.10 62.72
CA PRO A 331 -18.32 31.98 63.48
C PRO A 331 -18.52 30.61 64.09
N TRP A 332 -17.97 29.56 63.53
CA TRP A 332 -18.01 28.19 64.03
C TRP A 332 -17.06 27.99 65.24
N GLU A 333 -15.83 28.48 65.17
CA GLU A 333 -14.85 28.40 66.23
C GLU A 333 -15.31 29.22 67.42
N LYS A 334 -15.88 30.42 67.17
CA LYS A 334 -16.49 31.25 68.22
C LYS A 334 -17.62 30.51 68.93
N ARG A 335 -18.48 29.83 68.18
CA ARG A 335 -19.59 29.03 68.72
C ARG A 335 -19.10 27.82 69.55
N GLN A 336 -18.06 27.13 69.01
CA GLN A 336 -17.44 26.03 69.76
C GLN A 336 -16.81 26.50 71.12
N ARG A 337 -16.18 27.66 71.10
CA ARG A 337 -15.62 28.24 72.30
C ARG A 337 -16.72 28.57 73.30
N GLU A 338 -17.78 29.27 72.86
CA GLU A 338 -18.94 29.59 73.73
C GLU A 338 -19.59 28.34 74.39
N ILE A 339 -19.68 27.26 73.60
CA ILE A 339 -20.19 25.99 74.11
C ILE A 339 -19.21 25.39 75.15
N ARG A 340 -17.92 25.38 74.87
CA ARG A 340 -16.88 24.85 75.72
C ARG A 340 -16.83 25.61 77.10
N ASP A 341 -16.89 26.94 77.05
CA ASP A 341 -16.89 27.79 78.21
C ASP A 341 -18.16 27.59 79.06
N LYS A 342 -19.29 27.36 78.43
CA LYS A 342 -20.57 27.11 79.09
C LYS A 342 -20.63 25.76 79.84
N TYR A 343 -19.88 24.74 79.36
CA TYR A 343 -19.89 23.40 79.97
C TYR A 343 -18.67 23.10 80.85
N ASN A 344 -17.62 23.96 80.86
CA ASN A 344 -16.48 23.81 81.76
C ASN A 344 -16.62 24.60 83.12
N HIS A 345 -17.76 25.22 83.34
CA HIS A 345 -18.12 25.87 84.64
C HIS A 345 -19.21 25.06 85.31
N LYS A 346 -18.96 23.76 85.50
CA LYS A 346 -19.65 22.92 86.52
C LYS A 346 -18.63 22.03 87.18
#